data_d67d79bf9be643f2216dafb067c6206e
#
_entry.id   d67d79bf9be643f2216dafb067c6206e
#
_cell.length_a   1.000
_cell.length_b   1.000
_cell.length_c   1.000
_cell.angle_alpha   90.00
_cell.angle_beta   90.00
_cell.angle_gamma   90.00
#
_symmetry.space_group_name_H-M   'P 1'
#
loop_
_entity.id
_entity.type
_entity.pdbx_description
1 polymer ?
#
loop_
_entity_poly.entity_id
_entity_poly.type
_entity_poly.pdbx_seq_one_letter_code
_entity_poly.pdbx_strand_id
1 'polypeptide(L)'
;MINQDNDSPATLTAIKIQEDDGSISQLKDGQIEKVLLHANDKVDQPLDSQLIKNIVDQVMTKIPLSDNSVATRQDLNTAILRSLKEQGNPQLAQVANNQLLSAEINSSKATDINFTIQKLLNKDKTVVNENANKDSHVFNTQRDLTAGTVARSIGLKMLPPRVAKAHMSGDIHWHDLDYQPYSPMTNCCLIDFKEMLTNGFKIGNAELESPNSIQTATAQMAQIIANVASSQYGGCSADRTDEFLAPFAEKKLS
;
A
#
# COMPACT_ATOMS: atom_id res chain seq x y z
N MET A 1 6.68 -28.62 -65.71
CA MET A 1 5.70 -28.27 -64.66
C MET A 1 6.53 -28.03 -63.40
N ILE A 2 6.74 -26.76 -63.09
CA ILE A 2 7.53 -26.32 -61.97
C ILE A 2 6.51 -25.99 -60.87
N ASN A 3 6.52 -26.79 -59.79
CA ASN A 3 5.73 -26.52 -58.58
C ASN A 3 6.33 -25.30 -57.89
N GLN A 4 5.59 -24.21 -57.87
CA GLN A 4 5.85 -23.08 -56.97
C GLN A 4 5.33 -23.48 -55.60
N ASP A 5 6.26 -23.74 -54.69
CA ASP A 5 5.96 -23.78 -53.26
C ASP A 5 5.60 -22.36 -52.83
N ASN A 6 4.35 -22.17 -52.47
CA ASN A 6 3.81 -21.01 -51.80
C ASN A 6 4.28 -21.05 -50.33
N ASP A 7 5.43 -20.44 -50.08
CA ASP A 7 5.84 -20.08 -48.74
C ASP A 7 5.00 -18.85 -48.31
N SER A 8 3.83 -19.11 -47.80
CA SER A 8 3.09 -18.10 -47.01
C SER A 8 3.86 -17.77 -45.77
N PRO A 9 4.15 -16.50 -45.44
CA PRO A 9 4.80 -16.18 -44.20
C PRO A 9 3.95 -16.68 -43.03
N ALA A 10 4.55 -17.46 -42.15
CA ALA A 10 3.91 -17.95 -40.94
C ALA A 10 3.28 -16.76 -40.20
N THR A 11 1.99 -16.75 -40.09
CA THR A 11 1.23 -15.76 -39.33
C THR A 11 1.75 -15.83 -37.89
N LEU A 12 2.50 -14.83 -37.45
CA LEU A 12 2.95 -14.72 -36.06
C LEU A 12 1.72 -14.83 -35.16
N THR A 13 1.58 -15.96 -34.51
CA THR A 13 0.46 -16.22 -33.59
C THR A 13 0.55 -15.16 -32.49
N ALA A 14 -0.47 -14.31 -32.38
CA ALA A 14 -0.47 -13.24 -31.40
C ALA A 14 -0.34 -13.77 -29.98
N ILE A 15 0.67 -13.33 -29.24
CA ILE A 15 0.92 -13.73 -27.87
C ILE A 15 -0.23 -13.22 -27.00
N LYS A 16 -0.78 -14.12 -26.17
CA LYS A 16 -1.83 -13.81 -25.20
C LYS A 16 -1.23 -13.77 -23.82
N ILE A 17 -1.66 -12.83 -23.01
CA ILE A 17 -1.21 -12.66 -21.63
C ILE A 17 -2.36 -12.98 -20.68
N GLN A 18 -2.12 -13.95 -19.81
CA GLN A 18 -3.00 -14.22 -18.67
C GLN A 18 -2.66 -13.26 -17.54
N GLU A 19 -3.64 -12.43 -17.18
CA GLU A 19 -3.53 -11.47 -16.09
C GLU A 19 -3.72 -12.19 -14.73
N ASP A 20 -3.33 -11.53 -13.63
CA ASP A 20 -3.44 -12.09 -12.27
C ASP A 20 -4.87 -12.39 -11.83
N ASP A 21 -5.87 -11.75 -12.45
CA ASP A 21 -7.30 -12.03 -12.21
C ASP A 21 -7.86 -13.19 -13.06
N GLY A 22 -7.00 -13.85 -13.83
CA GLY A 22 -7.35 -14.95 -14.71
C GLY A 22 -7.88 -14.52 -16.09
N SER A 23 -8.08 -13.22 -16.34
CA SER A 23 -8.47 -12.72 -17.67
C SER A 23 -7.34 -12.89 -18.68
N ILE A 24 -7.69 -13.02 -19.96
CA ILE A 24 -6.72 -13.16 -21.04
C ILE A 24 -6.81 -11.93 -21.93
N SER A 25 -5.69 -11.24 -22.10
CA SER A 25 -5.52 -10.11 -23.00
C SER A 25 -4.53 -10.43 -24.11
N GLN A 26 -4.62 -9.73 -25.22
CA GLN A 26 -3.63 -9.85 -26.30
C GLN A 26 -2.47 -8.89 -26.03
N LEU A 27 -1.22 -9.37 -26.14
CA LEU A 27 -0.04 -8.50 -26.12
C LEU A 27 -0.10 -7.56 -27.35
N LYS A 28 -0.20 -6.25 -27.08
CA LYS A 28 -0.30 -5.23 -28.13
C LYS A 28 1.09 -4.92 -28.70
N ASP A 29 1.16 -4.67 -29.99
CA ASP A 29 2.39 -4.20 -30.65
C ASP A 29 2.91 -2.93 -29.97
N GLY A 30 4.22 -2.89 -29.73
CA GLY A 30 4.88 -1.78 -29.05
C GLY A 30 4.61 -1.67 -27.54
N GLN A 31 3.87 -2.58 -26.93
CA GLN A 31 3.58 -2.51 -25.48
C GLN A 31 4.86 -2.68 -24.65
N ILE A 32 5.72 -3.63 -24.99
CA ILE A 32 7.01 -3.85 -24.34
C ILE A 32 7.92 -2.65 -24.58
N GLU A 33 7.99 -2.17 -25.82
CA GLU A 33 8.79 -1.00 -26.18
C GLU A 33 8.41 0.23 -25.37
N LYS A 34 7.11 0.50 -25.19
CA LYS A 34 6.63 1.62 -24.37
C LYS A 34 7.09 1.52 -22.91
N VAL A 35 7.05 0.34 -22.32
CA VAL A 35 7.54 0.11 -20.95
C VAL A 35 9.03 0.41 -20.86
N LEU A 36 9.81 -0.08 -21.82
CA LEU A 36 11.25 0.12 -21.88
C LEU A 36 11.63 1.59 -22.10
N LEU A 37 10.98 2.28 -23.04
CA LEU A 37 11.21 3.70 -23.32
C LEU A 37 10.88 4.56 -22.11
N HIS A 38 9.74 4.32 -21.47
CA HIS A 38 9.37 5.07 -20.26
C HIS A 38 10.32 4.82 -19.07
N ALA A 39 10.92 3.63 -18.97
CA ALA A 39 11.97 3.37 -18.00
C ALA A 39 13.28 4.06 -18.39
N ASN A 40 13.61 4.04 -19.67
CA ASN A 40 14.82 4.62 -20.25
C ASN A 40 14.90 6.14 -20.06
N ASP A 41 13.76 6.84 -20.13
CA ASP A 41 13.67 8.28 -19.86
C ASP A 41 14.00 8.69 -18.40
N LYS A 42 14.06 7.72 -17.50
CA LYS A 42 14.26 7.95 -16.06
C LYS A 42 15.63 7.52 -15.55
N VAL A 43 16.54 7.12 -16.42
CA VAL A 43 17.90 6.72 -16.05
C VAL A 43 18.91 7.77 -16.47
N ASP A 44 20.03 7.84 -15.73
CA ASP A 44 21.09 8.82 -16.00
C ASP A 44 21.82 8.57 -17.34
N GLN A 45 21.86 7.30 -17.75
CA GLN A 45 22.48 6.87 -19.01
C GLN A 45 21.45 6.09 -19.84
N PRO A 46 20.62 6.77 -20.63
CA PRO A 46 19.62 6.12 -21.45
C PRO A 46 20.26 5.35 -22.61
N LEU A 47 19.68 4.20 -22.94
CA LEU A 47 20.04 3.41 -24.11
C LEU A 47 19.51 4.09 -25.38
N ASP A 48 20.19 3.86 -26.50
CA ASP A 48 19.69 4.29 -27.80
C ASP A 48 18.48 3.46 -28.27
N SER A 49 17.74 3.98 -29.24
CA SER A 49 16.50 3.36 -29.74
C SER A 49 16.76 1.99 -30.38
N GLN A 50 17.93 1.75 -30.94
CA GLN A 50 18.26 0.46 -31.56
C GLN A 50 18.48 -0.62 -30.51
N LEU A 51 19.16 -0.27 -29.41
CA LEU A 51 19.33 -1.18 -28.28
C LEU A 51 18.00 -1.53 -27.62
N ILE A 52 17.10 -0.56 -27.47
CA ILE A 52 15.74 -0.81 -26.95
C ILE A 52 15.00 -1.82 -27.85
N LYS A 53 15.05 -1.67 -29.18
CA LYS A 53 14.43 -2.63 -30.11
C LYS A 53 15.05 -4.03 -29.97
N ASN A 54 16.38 -4.11 -29.89
CA ASN A 54 17.06 -5.39 -29.69
C ASN A 54 16.62 -6.07 -28.39
N ILE A 55 16.39 -5.29 -27.32
CA ILE A 55 15.87 -5.82 -26.05
C ILE A 55 14.44 -6.33 -26.24
N VAL A 56 13.57 -5.60 -26.96
CA VAL A 56 12.21 -6.07 -27.28
C VAL A 56 12.25 -7.43 -27.99
N ASP A 57 13.09 -7.58 -29.01
CA ASP A 57 13.24 -8.83 -29.75
C ASP A 57 13.72 -9.97 -28.84
N GLN A 58 14.67 -9.69 -27.95
CA GLN A 58 15.12 -10.66 -26.95
C GLN A 58 14.01 -11.05 -25.98
N VAL A 59 13.22 -10.11 -25.52
CA VAL A 59 12.07 -10.39 -24.64
C VAL A 59 11.10 -11.33 -25.33
N MET A 60 10.74 -11.01 -26.58
CA MET A 60 9.80 -11.83 -27.38
C MET A 60 10.28 -13.27 -27.55
N THR A 61 11.59 -13.49 -27.65
CA THR A 61 12.16 -14.85 -27.79
C THR A 61 12.27 -15.61 -26.45
N LYS A 62 12.26 -14.88 -25.32
CA LYS A 62 12.45 -15.45 -23.97
C LYS A 62 11.18 -15.63 -23.16
N ILE A 63 10.05 -15.11 -23.64
CA ILE A 63 8.76 -15.35 -22.99
C ILE A 63 8.43 -16.83 -23.06
N PRO A 64 8.24 -17.53 -21.92
CA PRO A 64 7.78 -18.93 -21.95
C PRO A 64 6.30 -18.96 -22.37
N LEU A 65 6.05 -19.60 -23.49
CA LEU A 65 4.69 -19.74 -24.05
C LEU A 65 4.17 -21.15 -23.82
N SER A 66 2.91 -21.25 -23.42
CA SER A 66 2.16 -22.51 -23.44
C SER A 66 1.79 -22.90 -24.89
N ASP A 67 1.27 -24.14 -25.08
CA ASP A 67 0.84 -24.68 -26.38
C ASP A 67 -0.16 -23.79 -27.14
N ASN A 68 -0.89 -22.91 -26.43
CA ASN A 68 -1.87 -21.97 -27.00
C ASN A 68 -1.32 -20.53 -27.15
N SER A 69 0.01 -20.36 -27.14
CA SER A 69 0.68 -19.04 -27.19
C SER A 69 0.25 -18.10 -26.04
N VAL A 70 0.01 -18.66 -24.85
CA VAL A 70 -0.34 -17.91 -23.64
C VAL A 70 0.86 -17.89 -22.70
N ALA A 71 1.22 -16.71 -22.20
CA ALA A 71 2.15 -16.50 -21.11
C ALA A 71 1.43 -15.81 -19.95
N THR A 72 1.94 -15.95 -18.73
CA THR A 72 1.44 -15.15 -17.61
C THR A 72 2.02 -13.74 -17.63
N ARG A 73 1.34 -12.78 -16.95
CA ARG A 73 1.89 -11.44 -16.75
C ARG A 73 3.26 -11.49 -16.06
N GLN A 74 3.42 -12.41 -15.11
CA GLN A 74 4.67 -12.62 -14.41
C GLN A 74 5.79 -13.13 -15.34
N ASP A 75 5.48 -14.03 -16.28
CA ASP A 75 6.45 -14.52 -17.27
C ASP A 75 6.95 -13.39 -18.16
N LEU A 76 6.04 -12.54 -18.65
CA LEU A 76 6.39 -11.37 -19.44
C LEU A 76 7.29 -10.41 -18.65
N ASN A 77 6.90 -10.06 -17.43
CA ASN A 77 7.70 -9.18 -16.57
C ASN A 77 9.09 -9.77 -16.29
N THR A 78 9.16 -11.07 -16.02
CA THR A 78 10.42 -11.78 -15.80
C THR A 78 11.32 -11.76 -17.05
N ALA A 79 10.75 -11.98 -18.24
CA ALA A 79 11.48 -11.92 -19.49
C ALA A 79 12.06 -10.52 -19.77
N ILE A 80 11.27 -9.45 -19.51
CA ILE A 80 11.72 -8.05 -19.61
C ILE A 80 12.92 -7.81 -18.68
N LEU A 81 12.77 -8.12 -17.39
CA LEU A 81 13.81 -7.86 -16.40
C LEU A 81 15.09 -8.69 -16.63
N ARG A 82 14.95 -9.91 -17.10
CA ARG A 82 16.07 -10.76 -17.47
C ARG A 82 16.84 -10.19 -18.66
N SER A 83 16.14 -9.78 -19.72
CA SER A 83 16.76 -9.19 -20.90
C SER A 83 17.50 -7.89 -20.57
N LEU A 84 16.94 -7.04 -19.69
CA LEU A 84 17.60 -5.82 -19.23
C LEU A 84 18.86 -6.10 -18.41
N LYS A 85 18.84 -7.10 -17.53
CA LYS A 85 20.01 -7.48 -16.73
C LYS A 85 21.15 -8.00 -17.60
N GLU A 86 20.84 -8.79 -18.62
CA GLU A 86 21.83 -9.33 -19.55
C GLU A 86 22.49 -8.25 -20.41
N GLN A 87 21.83 -7.11 -20.62
CA GLN A 87 22.42 -5.92 -21.27
C GLN A 87 23.36 -5.12 -20.37
N GLY A 88 23.49 -5.50 -19.09
CA GLY A 88 24.41 -4.85 -18.16
C GLY A 88 23.99 -3.47 -17.67
N ASN A 89 22.69 -3.11 -17.79
CA ASN A 89 22.18 -1.85 -17.27
C ASN A 89 21.28 -2.11 -16.02
N PRO A 90 21.88 -2.18 -14.81
CA PRO A 90 21.14 -2.48 -13.59
C PRO A 90 20.17 -1.36 -13.19
N GLN A 91 20.51 -0.09 -13.50
CA GLN A 91 19.64 1.05 -13.20
C GLN A 91 18.35 0.97 -14.02
N LEU A 92 18.44 0.72 -15.32
CA LEU A 92 17.28 0.55 -16.19
C LEU A 92 16.42 -0.65 -15.76
N ALA A 93 17.05 -1.78 -15.40
CA ALA A 93 16.33 -2.94 -14.89
C ALA A 93 15.58 -2.62 -13.59
N GLN A 94 16.15 -1.83 -12.67
CA GLN A 94 15.50 -1.42 -11.44
C GLN A 94 14.32 -0.49 -11.70
N VAL A 95 14.49 0.51 -12.57
CA VAL A 95 13.41 1.45 -12.93
C VAL A 95 12.26 0.71 -13.62
N ALA A 96 12.56 -0.16 -14.59
CA ALA A 96 11.57 -0.98 -15.26
C ALA A 96 10.80 -1.89 -14.28
N ASN A 97 11.52 -2.54 -13.34
CA ASN A 97 10.90 -3.37 -12.32
C ASN A 97 9.91 -2.58 -11.44
N ASN A 98 10.30 -1.38 -10.99
CA ASN A 98 9.43 -0.53 -10.19
C ASN A 98 8.17 -0.09 -10.97
N GLN A 99 8.29 0.17 -12.28
CA GLN A 99 7.16 0.52 -13.13
C GLN A 99 6.20 -0.65 -13.32
N LEU A 100 6.72 -1.84 -13.59
CA LEU A 100 5.92 -3.06 -13.75
C LEU A 100 5.16 -3.39 -12.47
N LEU A 101 5.83 -3.31 -11.31
CA LEU A 101 5.19 -3.50 -10.01
C LEU A 101 4.13 -2.42 -9.71
N SER A 102 4.41 -1.16 -10.06
CA SER A 102 3.41 -0.08 -9.90
C SER A 102 2.17 -0.31 -10.77
N ALA A 103 2.35 -0.78 -12.00
CA ALA A 103 1.24 -1.11 -12.88
C ALA A 103 0.41 -2.27 -12.34
N GLU A 104 1.05 -3.31 -11.82
CA GLU A 104 0.41 -4.45 -11.17
C GLU A 104 -0.40 -4.01 -9.94
N ILE A 105 0.19 -3.20 -9.05
CA ILE A 105 -0.50 -2.65 -7.88
C ILE A 105 -1.71 -1.81 -8.30
N ASN A 106 -1.56 -0.93 -9.28
CA ASN A 106 -2.63 -0.04 -9.74
C ASN A 106 -3.78 -0.77 -10.43
N SER A 107 -3.53 -1.93 -11.04
CA SER A 107 -4.54 -2.78 -11.66
C SER A 107 -5.15 -3.80 -10.69
N SER A 108 -4.58 -3.94 -9.49
CA SER A 108 -5.05 -4.88 -8.49
C SER A 108 -6.44 -4.52 -7.97
N LYS A 109 -7.29 -5.54 -7.77
CA LYS A 109 -8.59 -5.39 -7.09
C LYS A 109 -8.44 -4.83 -5.66
N ALA A 110 -7.30 -5.05 -5.01
CA ALA A 110 -7.01 -4.50 -3.68
C ALA A 110 -6.92 -2.96 -3.67
N THR A 111 -6.59 -2.35 -4.81
CA THR A 111 -6.54 -0.88 -4.97
C THR A 111 -7.74 -0.31 -5.70
N ASP A 112 -8.68 -1.15 -6.13
CA ASP A 112 -9.93 -0.72 -6.76
C ASP A 112 -10.95 -0.33 -5.69
N ILE A 113 -11.09 0.98 -5.48
CA ILE A 113 -12.04 1.55 -4.51
C ILE A 113 -13.47 1.11 -4.83
N ASN A 114 -13.87 1.11 -6.09
CA ASN A 114 -15.23 0.73 -6.48
C ASN A 114 -15.50 -0.73 -6.13
N PHE A 115 -14.57 -1.62 -6.42
CA PHE A 115 -14.70 -3.04 -6.06
C PHE A 115 -14.86 -3.23 -4.55
N THR A 116 -14.05 -2.53 -3.74
CA THR A 116 -14.09 -2.66 -2.27
C THR A 116 -15.36 -2.00 -1.68
N ILE A 117 -15.80 -0.87 -2.23
CA ILE A 117 -17.07 -0.24 -1.83
C ILE A 117 -18.24 -1.18 -2.16
N GLN A 118 -18.25 -1.85 -3.31
CA GLN A 118 -19.29 -2.85 -3.62
C GLN A 118 -19.31 -4.00 -2.60
N LYS A 119 -18.17 -4.48 -2.17
CA LYS A 119 -18.08 -5.46 -1.07
C LYS A 119 -18.68 -4.94 0.23
N LEU A 120 -18.39 -3.68 0.59
CA LEU A 120 -18.96 -3.04 1.79
C LEU A 120 -20.48 -2.93 1.69
N LEU A 121 -21.00 -2.45 0.56
CA LEU A 121 -22.46 -2.32 0.30
C LEU A 121 -23.17 -3.69 0.33
N ASN A 122 -22.53 -4.72 -0.18
CA ASN A 122 -23.04 -6.10 -0.18
C ASN A 122 -22.83 -6.81 1.17
N LYS A 123 -22.31 -6.11 2.19
CA LYS A 123 -22.02 -6.67 3.52
C LYS A 123 -21.13 -7.93 3.47
N ASP A 124 -20.12 -7.90 2.60
CA ASP A 124 -19.13 -8.98 2.52
C ASP A 124 -18.43 -9.14 3.87
N LYS A 125 -18.40 -10.37 4.38
CA LYS A 125 -17.87 -10.69 5.71
C LYS A 125 -16.39 -10.32 5.87
N THR A 126 -15.61 -10.34 4.80
CA THR A 126 -14.20 -9.96 4.82
C THR A 126 -13.97 -8.47 5.07
N VAL A 127 -14.98 -7.65 4.79
CA VAL A 127 -14.93 -6.19 5.01
C VAL A 127 -15.65 -5.82 6.31
N VAL A 128 -16.90 -6.30 6.51
CA VAL A 128 -17.69 -5.88 7.67
C VAL A 128 -17.18 -6.45 9.00
N ASN A 129 -16.47 -7.58 8.98
CA ASN A 129 -15.88 -8.22 10.17
C ASN A 129 -14.37 -7.96 10.30
N GLU A 130 -13.84 -6.97 9.58
CA GLU A 130 -12.41 -6.65 9.60
C GLU A 130 -11.90 -6.35 11.02
N ASN A 131 -12.72 -5.71 11.84
CA ASN A 131 -12.41 -5.46 13.24
C ASN A 131 -13.42 -6.16 14.14
N ALA A 132 -12.99 -7.27 14.78
CA ALA A 132 -13.82 -8.08 15.65
C ALA A 132 -14.31 -7.33 16.93
N ASN A 133 -13.68 -6.22 17.28
CA ASN A 133 -14.02 -5.42 18.46
C ASN A 133 -15.05 -4.32 18.16
N LYS A 134 -15.45 -4.16 16.90
CA LYS A 134 -16.42 -3.13 16.48
C LYS A 134 -17.65 -3.77 15.85
N ASP A 135 -18.82 -3.32 16.27
CA ASP A 135 -20.10 -3.72 15.64
C ASP A 135 -20.25 -3.01 14.29
N SER A 136 -20.27 -3.77 13.21
CA SER A 136 -20.40 -3.27 11.84
C SER A 136 -21.76 -2.61 11.53
N HIS A 137 -22.76 -2.74 12.39
CA HIS A 137 -24.06 -2.09 12.25
C HIS A 137 -24.09 -0.66 12.83
N VAL A 138 -23.10 -0.30 13.65
CA VAL A 138 -22.97 1.04 14.22
C VAL A 138 -22.52 2.03 13.15
N PHE A 139 -23.19 3.17 13.06
CA PHE A 139 -22.93 4.19 12.04
C PHE A 139 -21.45 4.64 11.99
N ASN A 140 -20.82 4.86 13.14
CA ASN A 140 -19.41 5.24 13.19
C ASN A 140 -18.50 4.14 12.63
N THR A 141 -18.78 2.86 12.92
CA THR A 141 -18.03 1.74 12.36
C THR A 141 -18.18 1.67 10.84
N GLN A 142 -19.38 1.87 10.29
CA GLN A 142 -19.57 1.90 8.84
C GLN A 142 -18.80 3.04 8.17
N ARG A 143 -18.74 4.20 8.84
CA ARG A 143 -17.96 5.35 8.38
C ARG A 143 -16.46 5.05 8.39
N ASP A 144 -15.97 4.40 9.46
CA ASP A 144 -14.57 3.97 9.58
C ASP A 144 -14.20 2.94 8.49
N LEU A 145 -15.06 1.94 8.24
CA LEU A 145 -14.84 0.95 7.18
C LEU A 145 -14.77 1.60 5.79
N THR A 146 -15.61 2.62 5.54
CA THR A 146 -15.56 3.38 4.28
C THR A 146 -14.25 4.17 4.16
N ALA A 147 -13.85 4.86 5.22
CA ALA A 147 -12.59 5.60 5.27
C ALA A 147 -11.38 4.68 5.10
N GLY A 148 -11.38 3.52 5.79
CA GLY A 148 -10.34 2.51 5.69
C GLY A 148 -10.16 1.95 4.28
N THR A 149 -11.27 1.74 3.55
CA THR A 149 -11.24 1.31 2.15
C THR A 149 -10.47 2.30 1.28
N VAL A 150 -10.74 3.60 1.43
CA VAL A 150 -10.06 4.66 0.68
C VAL A 150 -8.59 4.76 1.10
N ALA A 151 -8.32 4.75 2.40
CA ALA A 151 -6.97 4.87 2.96
C ALA A 151 -6.07 3.71 2.50
N ARG A 152 -6.56 2.48 2.52
CA ARG A 152 -5.82 1.29 2.05
C ARG A 152 -5.47 1.39 0.56
N SER A 153 -6.42 1.78 -0.28
CA SER A 153 -6.18 1.96 -1.72
C SER A 153 -5.13 3.02 -1.99
N ILE A 154 -5.17 4.15 -1.28
CA ILE A 154 -4.17 5.21 -1.39
C ILE A 154 -2.82 4.73 -0.83
N GLY A 155 -2.82 4.09 0.34
CA GLY A 155 -1.63 3.62 1.02
C GLY A 155 -0.80 2.68 0.18
N LEU A 156 -1.41 1.68 -0.45
CA LEU A 156 -0.72 0.76 -1.35
C LEU A 156 -0.02 1.48 -2.51
N LYS A 157 -0.62 2.55 -3.04
CA LYS A 157 -0.05 3.36 -4.14
C LYS A 157 1.07 4.31 -3.67
N MET A 158 1.06 4.69 -2.39
CA MET A 158 2.08 5.56 -1.80
C MET A 158 3.33 4.79 -1.38
N LEU A 159 3.22 3.51 -1.08
CA LEU A 159 4.36 2.67 -0.74
C LEU A 159 5.30 2.49 -1.94
N PRO A 160 6.62 2.34 -1.69
CA PRO A 160 7.52 1.86 -2.73
C PRO A 160 6.97 0.54 -3.33
N PRO A 161 6.97 0.37 -4.66
CA PRO A 161 6.28 -0.76 -5.30
C PRO A 161 6.68 -2.14 -4.78
N ARG A 162 7.96 -2.33 -4.42
CA ARG A 162 8.45 -3.58 -3.83
C ARG A 162 7.87 -3.85 -2.44
N VAL A 163 7.67 -2.78 -1.65
CA VAL A 163 7.08 -2.87 -0.30
C VAL A 163 5.59 -3.18 -0.40
N ALA A 164 4.87 -2.48 -1.29
CA ALA A 164 3.46 -2.75 -1.55
C ALA A 164 3.24 -4.19 -2.03
N LYS A 165 4.07 -4.69 -2.96
CA LYS A 165 4.01 -6.07 -3.44
C LYS A 165 4.24 -7.08 -2.32
N ALA A 166 5.26 -6.87 -1.48
CA ALA A 166 5.57 -7.74 -0.34
C ALA A 166 4.45 -7.74 0.71
N HIS A 167 3.79 -6.59 0.93
CA HIS A 167 2.60 -6.51 1.78
C HIS A 167 1.41 -7.28 1.19
N MET A 168 1.14 -7.11 -0.12
CA MET A 168 0.03 -7.79 -0.81
C MET A 168 0.22 -9.30 -0.89
N SER A 169 1.46 -9.80 -1.01
CA SER A 169 1.80 -11.23 -1.01
C SER A 169 1.85 -11.86 0.40
N GLY A 170 1.83 -11.05 1.46
CA GLY A 170 1.92 -11.51 2.84
C GLY A 170 3.33 -11.78 3.35
N ASP A 171 4.37 -11.41 2.58
CA ASP A 171 5.78 -11.55 2.99
C ASP A 171 6.13 -10.59 4.13
N ILE A 172 5.47 -9.43 4.15
CA ILE A 172 5.52 -8.46 5.25
C ILE A 172 4.12 -7.95 5.56
N HIS A 173 3.94 -7.44 6.77
CA HIS A 173 2.74 -6.70 7.14
C HIS A 173 3.09 -5.23 7.40
N TRP A 174 2.60 -4.32 6.55
CA TRP A 174 2.65 -2.89 6.83
C TRP A 174 1.46 -2.54 7.71
N HIS A 175 1.72 -2.22 8.96
CA HIS A 175 0.70 -2.02 9.98
C HIS A 175 -0.15 -0.77 9.71
N ASP A 176 -1.47 -0.87 9.94
CA ASP A 176 -2.44 0.24 9.87
C ASP A 176 -2.47 1.01 8.53
N LEU A 177 -2.18 0.32 7.41
CA LEU A 177 -2.20 0.91 6.07
C LEU A 177 -3.58 1.46 5.67
N ASP A 178 -4.64 0.94 6.27
CA ASP A 178 -6.04 1.32 6.07
C ASP A 178 -6.51 2.45 6.99
N TYR A 179 -5.61 3.04 7.79
CA TYR A 179 -5.99 4.13 8.71
C TYR A 179 -5.69 5.51 8.13
N GLN A 180 -4.45 5.94 8.16
CA GLN A 180 -4.03 7.25 7.64
C GLN A 180 -2.65 7.19 6.96
N PRO A 181 -2.51 6.51 5.81
CA PRO A 181 -1.21 6.22 5.20
C PRO A 181 -0.45 7.46 4.70
N TYR A 182 -1.14 8.58 4.54
CA TYR A 182 -0.59 9.85 4.05
C TYR A 182 -0.14 10.80 5.17
N SER A 183 -0.25 10.40 6.44
CA SER A 183 0.16 11.21 7.58
C SER A 183 0.93 10.34 8.58
N PRO A 184 2.11 10.77 9.03
CA PRO A 184 2.84 10.04 10.04
C PRO A 184 2.06 10.08 11.36
N MET A 185 1.81 8.92 11.92
CA MET A 185 1.19 8.73 13.23
C MET A 185 1.97 7.69 14.03
N THR A 186 1.97 7.85 15.34
CA THR A 186 2.49 6.82 16.25
C THR A 186 1.42 5.76 16.50
N ASN A 187 1.81 4.49 16.55
CA ASN A 187 0.86 3.41 16.83
C ASN A 187 0.38 3.46 18.28
N CYS A 188 1.31 3.51 19.23
CA CYS A 188 1.03 3.58 20.66
C CYS A 188 1.92 4.63 21.33
N CYS A 189 1.48 5.13 22.47
CA CYS A 189 2.29 6.03 23.29
C CYS A 189 2.14 5.77 24.79
N LEU A 190 3.15 6.18 25.54
CA LEU A 190 3.10 6.32 27.00
C LEU A 190 2.90 7.79 27.33
N ILE A 191 1.85 8.11 28.10
CA ILE A 191 1.52 9.48 28.47
C ILE A 191 2.31 9.87 29.73
N ASP A 192 3.04 10.98 29.65
CA ASP A 192 3.74 11.56 30.81
C ASP A 192 2.77 12.44 31.63
N PHE A 193 1.93 11.80 32.43
CA PHE A 193 1.02 12.51 33.32
C PHE A 193 1.73 13.32 34.40
N LYS A 194 2.90 12.87 34.84
CA LYS A 194 3.66 13.60 35.86
C LYS A 194 4.02 15.00 35.39
N GLU A 195 4.62 15.10 34.23
CA GLU A 195 5.00 16.37 33.63
C GLU A 195 3.77 17.25 33.38
N MET A 196 2.74 16.68 32.74
CA MET A 196 1.54 17.42 32.34
C MET A 196 0.75 17.94 33.53
N LEU A 197 0.54 17.15 34.58
CA LEU A 197 -0.21 17.57 35.77
C LEU A 197 0.61 18.50 36.69
N THR A 198 1.95 18.43 36.64
CA THR A 198 2.80 19.31 37.45
C THR A 198 2.93 20.70 36.83
N ASN A 199 3.20 20.78 35.53
CA ASN A 199 3.54 22.02 34.84
C ASN A 199 2.38 22.62 34.05
N GLY A 200 1.25 21.91 33.95
CA GLY A 200 0.20 22.24 33.03
C GLY A 200 0.51 21.75 31.62
N PHE A 201 -0.44 21.89 30.70
CA PHE A 201 -0.32 21.41 29.32
C PHE A 201 -1.26 22.14 28.40
N LYS A 202 -1.06 21.93 27.09
CA LYS A 202 -1.91 22.52 26.05
C LYS A 202 -2.68 21.43 25.31
N ILE A 203 -4.00 21.60 25.19
CA ILE A 203 -4.87 20.79 24.33
C ILE A 203 -5.52 21.67 23.28
N GLY A 204 -5.18 21.47 22.01
CA GLY A 204 -5.66 22.35 20.95
C GLY A 204 -5.24 23.79 21.19
N ASN A 205 -6.23 24.68 21.38
CA ASN A 205 -6.02 26.10 21.66
C ASN A 205 -6.16 26.46 23.16
N ALA A 206 -6.48 25.48 24.03
CA ALA A 206 -6.65 25.69 25.45
C ALA A 206 -5.35 25.39 26.21
N GLU A 207 -4.96 26.31 27.08
CA GLU A 207 -3.90 26.10 28.08
C GLU A 207 -4.56 25.70 29.40
N LEU A 208 -4.07 24.63 29.97
CA LEU A 208 -4.57 24.04 31.22
C LEU A 208 -3.48 24.13 32.27
N GLU A 209 -3.79 24.75 33.38
CA GLU A 209 -2.88 24.85 34.53
C GLU A 209 -2.82 23.54 35.32
N SER A 210 -1.81 23.42 36.18
CA SER A 210 -1.71 22.33 37.15
C SER A 210 -2.99 22.25 38.01
N PRO A 211 -3.58 21.06 38.19
CA PRO A 211 -4.81 20.90 38.95
C PRO A 211 -4.59 21.16 40.45
N ASN A 212 -5.59 21.71 41.11
CA ASN A 212 -5.57 21.98 42.55
C ASN A 212 -6.33 20.95 43.40
N SER A 213 -7.03 20.01 42.77
CA SER A 213 -7.82 18.98 43.44
C SER A 213 -7.76 17.65 42.70
N ILE A 214 -8.04 16.55 43.42
CA ILE A 214 -8.11 15.22 42.80
C ILE A 214 -9.20 15.14 41.72
N GLN A 215 -10.31 15.85 41.90
CA GLN A 215 -11.40 15.87 40.91
C GLN A 215 -10.93 16.53 39.61
N THR A 216 -10.21 17.66 39.71
CA THR A 216 -9.67 18.35 38.54
C THR A 216 -8.58 17.51 37.88
N ALA A 217 -7.67 16.89 38.67
CA ALA A 217 -6.60 16.06 38.15
C ALA A 217 -7.16 14.86 37.35
N THR A 218 -8.16 14.15 37.91
CA THR A 218 -8.79 13.01 37.20
C THR A 218 -9.55 13.44 35.96
N ALA A 219 -10.24 14.61 35.98
CA ALA A 219 -10.92 15.15 34.81
C ALA A 219 -9.92 15.54 33.70
N GLN A 220 -8.80 16.17 34.05
CA GLN A 220 -7.73 16.49 33.09
C GLN A 220 -7.08 15.21 32.51
N MET A 221 -6.81 14.20 33.34
CA MET A 221 -6.31 12.90 32.85
C MET A 221 -7.26 12.27 31.84
N ALA A 222 -8.56 12.26 32.10
CA ALA A 222 -9.55 11.72 31.17
C ALA A 222 -9.55 12.50 29.84
N GLN A 223 -9.42 13.83 29.87
CA GLN A 223 -9.32 14.65 28.66
C GLN A 223 -8.03 14.37 27.88
N ILE A 224 -6.91 14.23 28.57
CA ILE A 224 -5.62 13.88 27.94
C ILE A 224 -5.73 12.51 27.25
N ILE A 225 -6.23 11.49 27.97
CA ILE A 225 -6.42 10.15 27.40
C ILE A 225 -7.31 10.20 26.15
N ALA A 226 -8.45 10.87 26.22
CA ALA A 226 -9.38 10.98 25.10
C ALA A 226 -8.73 11.67 23.89
N ASN A 227 -7.96 12.74 24.13
CA ASN A 227 -7.29 13.48 23.06
C ASN A 227 -6.16 12.64 22.43
N VAL A 228 -5.31 12.03 23.25
CA VAL A 228 -4.21 11.17 22.78
C VAL A 228 -4.76 9.97 22.04
N ALA A 229 -5.76 9.27 22.59
CA ALA A 229 -6.38 8.11 21.97
C ALA A 229 -7.00 8.43 20.60
N SER A 230 -7.52 9.66 20.40
CA SER A 230 -8.04 10.09 19.10
C SER A 230 -6.97 10.29 18.04
N SER A 231 -5.70 10.38 18.43
CA SER A 231 -4.54 10.61 17.54
C SER A 231 -3.64 9.38 17.40
N GLN A 232 -4.07 8.22 17.89
CA GLN A 232 -3.30 6.97 17.86
C GLN A 232 -4.00 5.92 17.02
N TYR A 233 -3.23 5.06 16.33
CA TYR A 233 -3.76 3.84 15.70
C TYR A 233 -4.10 2.77 16.74
N GLY A 234 -3.21 2.58 17.71
CA GLY A 234 -3.36 1.65 18.81
C GLY A 234 -3.83 2.33 20.08
N GLY A 235 -3.23 1.94 21.20
CA GLY A 235 -3.61 2.45 22.51
C GLY A 235 -2.66 3.49 23.07
N CYS A 236 -3.11 4.16 24.13
CA CYS A 236 -2.25 4.93 24.99
C CYS A 236 -2.16 4.24 26.36
N SER A 237 -1.00 4.31 27.00
CA SER A 237 -0.73 3.76 28.32
C SER A 237 -0.42 4.88 29.30
N ALA A 238 -0.81 4.66 30.54
CA ALA A 238 -0.48 5.50 31.68
C ALA A 238 0.32 4.67 32.69
N ASP A 239 1.46 5.18 33.09
CA ASP A 239 2.32 4.56 34.08
C ASP A 239 2.11 5.24 35.44
N ARG A 240 2.18 4.48 36.52
CA ARG A 240 2.19 4.98 37.91
C ARG A 240 1.13 6.06 38.21
N THR A 241 -0.10 5.86 37.76
CA THR A 241 -1.19 6.82 37.94
C THR A 241 -1.52 7.12 39.39
N ASP A 242 -1.33 6.15 40.29
CA ASP A 242 -1.43 6.28 41.71
C ASP A 242 -0.42 7.28 42.29
N GLU A 243 0.86 7.21 41.89
CA GLU A 243 1.89 8.15 42.30
C GLU A 243 1.59 9.59 41.86
N PHE A 244 1.07 9.76 40.65
CA PHE A 244 0.76 11.09 40.12
C PHE A 244 -0.48 11.72 40.71
N LEU A 245 -1.45 10.90 41.14
CA LEU A 245 -2.69 11.36 41.77
C LEU A 245 -2.57 11.55 43.27
N ALA A 246 -1.65 10.84 43.95
CA ALA A 246 -1.49 10.88 45.40
C ALA A 246 -1.37 12.32 45.96
N PRO A 247 -0.55 13.24 45.41
CA PRO A 247 -0.42 14.62 45.93
C PRO A 247 -1.75 15.41 45.92
N PHE A 248 -2.62 15.10 44.97
CA PHE A 248 -3.93 15.79 44.84
C PHE A 248 -4.98 15.16 45.76
N ALA A 249 -4.85 13.87 46.08
CA ALA A 249 -5.71 13.20 47.05
C ALA A 249 -5.40 13.68 48.47
N GLU A 250 -4.11 13.79 48.85
CA GLU A 250 -3.66 14.24 50.16
C GLU A 250 -4.13 15.66 50.49
N LYS A 251 -4.14 16.57 49.52
CA LYS A 251 -4.66 17.96 49.67
C LYS A 251 -6.13 18.02 50.09
N LYS A 252 -6.90 16.96 49.90
CA LYS A 252 -8.33 16.92 50.27
C LYS A 252 -8.53 16.39 51.69
N LEU A 253 -7.53 15.72 52.25
CA LEU A 253 -7.60 15.11 53.59
C LEU A 253 -7.01 16.01 54.67
N SER A 254 -6.33 17.10 54.27
CA SER A 254 -5.82 18.17 55.12
C SER A 254 -6.78 19.36 55.18
#